data_642ea60d61320b06fcb1f15cee634de4
#
_entry.id   642ea60d61320b06fcb1f15cee634de4
#
_cell.length_a   1.000
_cell.length_b   1.000
_cell.length_c   1.000
_cell.angle_alpha   90.00
_cell.angle_beta   90.00
_cell.angle_gamma   90.00
#
_symmetry.space_group_name_H-M   'P 1'
#
loop_
_entity.id
_entity.type
_entity.pdbx_description
1 polymer ?
#
loop_
_entity_poly.entity_id
_entity_poly.type
_entity_poly.pdbx_seq_one_letter_code
_entity_poly.pdbx_strand_id
1 'polypeptide(L)'
;QQYSEYLDTVDTAVFQQSPFHAKKFEHDGWTVEFIQASQEKEVYATCMLAYLPLMKVFKYCYVARGFLADYKDKDKLVKFTSSLRQYLKKKNVVYLETDPEIDLVQRDKDGNVVENCFHNYDVVDNLKLAGFLQLPLKQGYDLSKECRFCSSIDLRGKTSDEIFNAFSSATRRNTR
;
A
#
# COMPACT_ATOMS: atom_id res chain seq x y z
N GLN A 1 -14.24 12.63 -8.63
CA GLN A 1 -15.19 11.67 -9.25
C GLN A 1 -14.43 10.61 -10.05
N GLN A 2 -13.62 10.95 -11.07
CA GLN A 2 -12.87 10.00 -11.91
C GLN A 2 -11.96 9.04 -11.12
N TYR A 3 -11.30 9.52 -10.06
CA TYR A 3 -10.44 8.69 -9.23
C TYR A 3 -11.24 7.61 -8.49
N SER A 4 -12.40 7.96 -7.90
CA SER A 4 -13.27 7.00 -7.22
C SER A 4 -13.81 5.94 -8.18
N GLU A 5 -14.23 6.35 -9.37
CA GLU A 5 -14.70 5.44 -10.40
C GLU A 5 -13.60 4.45 -10.85
N TYR A 6 -12.35 4.90 -10.91
CA TYR A 6 -11.22 4.02 -11.21
C TYR A 6 -10.97 3.02 -10.08
N LEU A 7 -11.06 3.43 -8.81
CA LEU A 7 -10.87 2.52 -7.67
C LEU A 7 -11.84 1.32 -7.71
N ASP A 8 -13.06 1.54 -8.16
CA ASP A 8 -14.08 0.49 -8.28
C ASP A 8 -13.77 -0.54 -9.38
N THR A 9 -12.80 -0.25 -10.25
CA THR A 9 -12.38 -1.13 -11.36
C THR A 9 -11.09 -1.89 -11.09
N VAL A 10 -10.39 -1.62 -9.97
CA VAL A 10 -9.06 -2.16 -9.68
C VAL A 10 -9.14 -3.15 -8.53
N ASP A 11 -8.84 -4.43 -8.79
CA ASP A 11 -8.84 -5.50 -7.78
C ASP A 11 -7.84 -5.27 -6.63
N THR A 12 -6.81 -4.46 -6.88
CA THR A 12 -5.78 -4.08 -5.89
C THR A 12 -6.11 -2.80 -5.13
N ALA A 13 -7.34 -2.29 -5.27
CA ALA A 13 -7.75 -1.10 -4.54
C ALA A 13 -7.73 -1.35 -3.03
N VAL A 14 -7.08 -0.45 -2.30
CA VAL A 14 -6.97 -0.49 -0.85
C VAL A 14 -7.68 0.72 -0.24
N PHE A 15 -8.28 0.53 0.93
CA PHE A 15 -9.01 1.59 1.62
C PHE A 15 -8.16 2.85 1.84
N GLN A 16 -6.86 2.67 2.13
CA GLN A 16 -5.93 3.76 2.40
C GLN A 16 -5.68 4.66 1.18
N GLN A 17 -6.03 4.21 -0.01
CA GLN A 17 -5.98 5.02 -1.24
C GLN A 17 -7.34 5.66 -1.59
N SER A 18 -8.35 5.55 -0.71
CA SER A 18 -9.69 6.07 -0.97
C SER A 18 -9.82 7.56 -0.64
N PRO A 19 -10.74 8.29 -1.31
CA PRO A 19 -11.08 9.66 -0.92
C PRO A 19 -11.66 9.77 0.50
N PHE A 20 -12.18 8.67 1.03
CA PHE A 20 -12.66 8.64 2.41
C PHE A 20 -11.48 8.70 3.39
N HIS A 21 -10.41 7.95 3.13
CA HIS A 21 -9.20 7.97 3.95
C HIS A 21 -8.44 9.30 3.83
N ALA A 22 -8.53 9.99 2.68
CA ALA A 22 -7.99 11.33 2.50
C ALA A 22 -8.49 12.33 3.55
N LYS A 23 -9.78 12.26 3.91
CA LYS A 23 -10.36 13.12 4.95
C LYS A 23 -9.68 12.95 6.31
N LYS A 24 -9.22 11.74 6.63
CA LYS A 24 -8.45 11.49 7.85
C LYS A 24 -7.10 12.23 7.79
N PHE A 25 -6.37 12.12 6.69
CA PHE A 25 -5.13 12.85 6.51
C PHE A 25 -5.32 14.36 6.60
N GLU A 26 -6.37 14.89 5.95
CA GLU A 26 -6.70 16.32 6.00
C GLU A 26 -7.05 16.78 7.42
N HIS A 27 -7.81 15.97 8.16
CA HIS A 27 -8.11 16.22 9.58
C HIS A 27 -6.84 16.25 10.44
N ASP A 28 -5.88 15.39 10.14
CA ASP A 28 -4.59 15.30 10.83
C ASP A 28 -3.57 16.36 10.33
N GLY A 29 -4.01 17.32 9.51
CA GLY A 29 -3.20 18.46 9.06
C GLY A 29 -2.35 18.21 7.82
N TRP A 30 -2.57 17.09 7.11
CA TRP A 30 -1.91 16.82 5.83
C TRP A 30 -2.63 17.51 4.68
N THR A 31 -1.89 17.80 3.62
CA THR A 31 -2.48 18.17 2.32
C THR A 31 -2.54 16.94 1.44
N VAL A 32 -3.70 16.68 0.83
CA VAL A 32 -3.89 15.48 0.00
C VAL A 32 -4.11 15.85 -1.46
N GLU A 33 -3.62 15.02 -2.35
CA GLU A 33 -3.78 15.13 -3.79
C GLU A 33 -3.91 13.75 -4.41
N PHE A 34 -4.77 13.63 -5.40
CA PHE A 34 -4.93 12.42 -6.20
C PHE A 34 -4.32 12.62 -7.57
N ILE A 35 -3.48 11.70 -8.00
CA ILE A 35 -2.86 11.72 -9.31
C ILE A 35 -3.12 10.42 -10.06
N GLN A 36 -3.07 10.49 -11.39
CA GLN A 36 -3.14 9.33 -12.26
C GLN A 36 -2.12 9.45 -13.39
N ALA A 37 -1.64 8.32 -13.88
CA ALA A 37 -0.84 8.21 -15.07
C ALA A 37 -1.62 7.44 -16.15
N SER A 38 -1.67 8.00 -17.34
CA SER A 38 -2.39 7.40 -18.47
C SER A 38 -1.49 7.28 -19.69
N GLN A 39 -1.73 6.28 -20.50
CA GLN A 39 -1.15 6.12 -21.83
C GLN A 39 -2.30 5.82 -22.80
N GLU A 40 -2.37 6.53 -23.92
CA GLU A 40 -3.41 6.35 -24.94
C GLU A 40 -4.85 6.37 -24.39
N LYS A 41 -5.08 7.20 -23.35
CA LYS A 41 -6.32 7.34 -22.57
C LYS A 41 -6.61 6.20 -21.58
N GLU A 42 -5.80 5.16 -21.53
CA GLU A 42 -5.90 4.11 -20.52
C GLU A 42 -5.10 4.49 -19.28
N VAL A 43 -5.74 4.44 -18.10
CA VAL A 43 -5.09 4.68 -16.81
C VAL A 43 -4.32 3.42 -16.42
N TYR A 44 -3.03 3.54 -16.14
CA TYR A 44 -2.19 2.40 -15.76
C TYR A 44 -1.60 2.51 -14.35
N ALA A 45 -1.68 3.68 -13.72
CA ALA A 45 -1.30 3.87 -12.33
C ALA A 45 -2.02 5.07 -11.72
N THR A 46 -2.38 4.97 -10.45
CA THR A 46 -2.90 6.10 -9.66
C THR A 46 -2.33 6.07 -8.25
N CYS A 47 -2.36 7.20 -7.56
CA CYS A 47 -2.14 7.22 -6.11
C CYS A 47 -2.70 8.48 -5.45
N MET A 48 -2.98 8.34 -4.16
CA MET A 48 -3.20 9.44 -3.24
C MET A 48 -1.84 9.85 -2.64
N LEU A 49 -1.48 11.10 -2.79
CA LEU A 49 -0.28 11.71 -2.24
C LEU A 49 -0.67 12.52 -1.01
N ALA A 50 -0.13 12.20 0.15
CA ALA A 50 -0.31 12.96 1.37
C ALA A 50 0.98 13.72 1.71
N TYR A 51 0.89 15.03 1.94
CA TYR A 51 2.03 15.89 2.16
C TYR A 51 2.03 16.49 3.55
N LEU A 52 3.20 16.48 4.18
CA LEU A 52 3.49 17.29 5.36
C LEU A 52 4.58 18.32 5.03
N PRO A 53 4.48 19.56 5.56
CA PRO A 53 5.57 20.52 5.45
C PRO A 53 6.81 20.02 6.22
N LEU A 54 7.97 20.09 5.56
CA LEU A 54 9.28 19.94 6.16
C LEU A 54 9.99 21.28 6.06
N MET A 55 10.26 21.94 7.17
CA MET A 55 10.77 23.30 7.18
C MET A 55 9.85 24.27 6.40
N LYS A 56 10.35 25.46 6.00
CA LYS A 56 9.51 26.49 5.36
C LYS A 56 9.12 26.21 3.92
N VAL A 57 9.92 25.43 3.18
CA VAL A 57 9.80 25.30 1.72
C VAL A 57 9.74 23.86 1.23
N PHE A 58 10.18 22.89 2.01
CA PHE A 58 10.24 21.50 1.64
C PHE A 58 9.03 20.71 2.14
N LYS A 59 8.76 19.58 1.50
CA LYS A 59 7.67 18.68 1.88
C LYS A 59 8.16 17.24 1.98
N TYR A 60 7.60 16.53 2.93
CA TYR A 60 7.55 15.09 2.99
C TYR A 60 6.28 14.61 2.29
N CYS A 61 6.37 13.54 1.53
CA CYS A 61 5.23 12.91 0.87
C CYS A 61 5.11 11.45 1.32
N TYR A 62 3.92 11.06 1.70
CA TYR A 62 3.59 9.67 2.02
C TYR A 62 2.51 9.15 1.08
N VAL A 63 2.70 7.93 0.60
CA VAL A 63 1.74 7.19 -0.20
C VAL A 63 1.36 5.93 0.56
N ALA A 64 0.27 6.02 1.31
CA ALA A 64 -0.20 4.94 2.16
C ALA A 64 -0.60 3.72 1.33
N ARG A 65 -0.06 2.55 1.68
CA ARG A 65 -0.29 1.27 1.00
C ARG A 65 0.03 1.28 -0.49
N GLY A 66 0.91 2.21 -0.91
CA GLY A 66 1.52 2.22 -2.22
C GLY A 66 0.71 2.85 -3.33
N PHE A 67 1.23 2.71 -4.51
CA PHE A 67 0.58 3.09 -5.74
C PHE A 67 -0.41 1.99 -6.15
N LEU A 68 -1.52 2.37 -6.76
CA LEU A 68 -2.38 1.43 -7.48
C LEU A 68 -1.80 1.28 -8.90
N ALA A 69 -0.93 0.30 -9.07
CA ALA A 69 -0.19 0.02 -10.29
C ALA A 69 0.18 -1.46 -10.35
N ASP A 70 0.46 -1.97 -11.54
CA ASP A 70 1.05 -3.29 -11.68
C ASP A 70 2.56 -3.23 -11.34
N TYR A 71 2.91 -3.73 -10.16
CA TYR A 71 4.30 -3.77 -9.68
C TYR A 71 5.17 -4.82 -10.39
N LYS A 72 4.55 -5.75 -11.15
CA LYS A 72 5.27 -6.75 -11.95
C LYS A 72 5.60 -6.23 -13.35
N ASP A 73 4.84 -5.28 -13.86
CA ASP A 73 5.18 -4.55 -15.09
C ASP A 73 6.28 -3.51 -14.78
N LYS A 74 7.52 -3.98 -14.85
CA LYS A 74 8.72 -3.18 -14.57
C LYS A 74 8.76 -1.88 -15.37
N ASP A 75 8.42 -1.93 -16.65
CA ASP A 75 8.58 -0.79 -17.55
C ASP A 75 7.55 0.29 -17.24
N LYS A 76 6.29 -0.10 -17.01
CA LYS A 76 5.25 0.84 -16.56
C LYS A 76 5.56 1.41 -15.18
N LEU A 77 6.04 0.58 -14.24
CA LEU A 77 6.41 1.03 -12.90
C LEU A 77 7.54 2.07 -12.94
N VAL A 78 8.63 1.81 -13.68
CA VAL A 78 9.74 2.74 -13.83
C VAL A 78 9.29 4.04 -14.53
N LYS A 79 8.46 3.94 -15.56
CA LYS A 79 7.90 5.11 -16.26
C LYS A 79 7.05 5.96 -15.33
N PHE A 80 6.15 5.35 -14.57
CA PHE A 80 5.30 6.03 -13.60
C PHE A 80 6.13 6.73 -12.53
N THR A 81 7.02 6.00 -11.87
CA THR A 81 7.82 6.53 -10.75
C THR A 81 8.80 7.61 -11.19
N SER A 82 9.33 7.54 -12.42
CA SER A 82 10.16 8.60 -13.00
C SER A 82 9.35 9.89 -13.23
N SER A 83 8.14 9.78 -13.75
CA SER A 83 7.23 10.90 -13.94
C SER A 83 6.79 11.50 -12.60
N LEU A 84 6.45 10.64 -11.64
CA LEU A 84 6.12 11.04 -10.28
C LEU A 84 7.26 11.80 -9.61
N ARG A 85 8.50 11.32 -9.74
CA ARG A 85 9.69 12.01 -9.20
C ARG A 85 9.83 13.42 -9.77
N GLN A 86 9.64 13.59 -11.07
CA GLN A 86 9.71 14.92 -11.70
C GLN A 86 8.59 15.84 -11.20
N TYR A 87 7.39 15.30 -11.03
CA TYR A 87 6.24 16.01 -10.51
C TYR A 87 6.48 16.47 -9.05
N LEU A 88 6.94 15.59 -8.19
CA LEU A 88 7.22 15.87 -6.78
C LEU A 88 8.36 16.88 -6.58
N LYS A 89 9.40 16.85 -7.45
CA LYS A 89 10.47 17.86 -7.44
C LYS A 89 9.92 19.27 -7.66
N LYS A 90 8.97 19.46 -8.58
CA LYS A 90 8.34 20.77 -8.84
C LYS A 90 7.51 21.27 -7.65
N LYS A 91 7.13 20.38 -6.74
CA LYS A 91 6.38 20.68 -5.51
C LYS A 91 7.28 20.81 -4.27
N ASN A 92 8.61 20.81 -4.45
CA ASN A 92 9.61 20.84 -3.37
C ASN A 92 9.51 19.64 -2.40
N VAL A 93 9.07 18.49 -2.90
CA VAL A 93 9.10 17.25 -2.13
C VAL A 93 10.53 16.69 -2.15
N VAL A 94 11.12 16.52 -0.98
CA VAL A 94 12.49 16.02 -0.80
C VAL A 94 12.53 14.56 -0.35
N TYR A 95 11.43 14.04 0.16
CA TYR A 95 11.32 12.66 0.62
C TYR A 95 9.94 12.10 0.30
N LEU A 96 9.93 10.95 -0.37
CA LEU A 96 8.74 10.16 -0.66
C LEU A 96 8.87 8.82 0.05
N GLU A 97 7.89 8.49 0.87
CA GLU A 97 7.76 7.18 1.51
C GLU A 97 6.51 6.46 1.00
N THR A 98 6.61 5.15 0.84
CA THR A 98 5.48 4.29 0.49
C THR A 98 5.68 2.90 1.08
N ASP A 99 4.59 2.24 1.40
CA ASP A 99 4.52 0.89 1.98
C ASP A 99 3.49 0.03 1.22
N PRO A 100 3.78 -0.37 -0.02
CA PRO A 100 2.83 -1.10 -0.86
C PRO A 100 2.22 -2.30 -0.14
N GLU A 101 0.90 -2.46 -0.26
CA GLU A 101 0.19 -3.63 0.28
C GLU A 101 0.34 -4.82 -0.66
N ILE A 102 1.53 -5.40 -0.64
CA ILE A 102 1.89 -6.56 -1.46
C ILE A 102 2.45 -7.63 -0.56
N ASP A 103 1.76 -8.75 -0.52
CA ASP A 103 2.23 -9.92 0.22
C ASP A 103 3.53 -10.45 -0.39
N LEU A 104 4.62 -10.43 0.39
CA LEU A 104 5.92 -10.89 -0.09
C LEU A 104 5.99 -12.40 -0.16
N VAL A 105 5.53 -13.08 0.89
CA VAL A 105 5.47 -14.54 1.03
C VAL A 105 4.39 -14.93 2.03
N GLN A 106 3.86 -16.14 1.92
CA GLN A 106 3.00 -16.71 2.92
C GLN A 106 3.81 -17.36 4.05
N ARG A 107 3.33 -17.17 5.29
CA ARG A 107 3.92 -17.80 6.48
C ARG A 107 2.89 -18.63 7.23
N ASP A 108 3.38 -19.67 7.91
CA ASP A 108 2.57 -20.47 8.82
C ASP A 108 2.38 -19.76 10.17
N LYS A 109 1.65 -20.40 11.08
CA LYS A 109 1.39 -19.89 12.43
C LYS A 109 2.64 -19.71 13.30
N ASP A 110 3.71 -20.36 12.97
CA ASP A 110 5.00 -20.32 13.68
C ASP A 110 5.97 -19.30 13.03
N GLY A 111 5.54 -18.65 11.93
CA GLY A 111 6.29 -17.63 11.23
C GLY A 111 7.24 -18.16 10.14
N ASN A 112 7.26 -19.48 9.87
CA ASN A 112 8.07 -20.07 8.82
C ASN A 112 7.44 -19.81 7.46
N VAL A 113 8.27 -19.66 6.42
CA VAL A 113 7.78 -19.56 5.04
C VAL A 113 7.17 -20.90 4.63
N VAL A 114 5.95 -20.87 4.12
CA VAL A 114 5.24 -22.06 3.63
C VAL A 114 5.91 -22.53 2.34
N GLU A 115 6.23 -23.83 2.24
CA GLU A 115 6.80 -24.41 1.03
C GLU A 115 5.84 -24.26 -0.17
N ASN A 116 6.39 -23.95 -1.32
CA ASN A 116 5.65 -23.76 -2.57
C ASN A 116 4.54 -22.68 -2.52
N CYS A 117 4.60 -21.74 -1.55
CA CYS A 117 3.72 -20.60 -1.56
C CYS A 117 4.09 -19.60 -2.67
N PHE A 118 3.17 -18.65 -2.92
CA PHE A 118 3.50 -17.51 -3.78
C PHE A 118 4.65 -16.70 -3.17
N HIS A 119 5.42 -16.04 -4.03
CA HIS A 119 6.40 -15.04 -3.63
C HIS A 119 6.41 -13.86 -4.62
N ASN A 120 6.70 -12.67 -4.12
CA ASN A 120 6.76 -11.44 -4.89
C ASN A 120 8.11 -10.72 -4.67
N TYR A 121 9.21 -11.46 -4.67
CA TYR A 121 10.56 -10.88 -4.56
C TYR A 121 10.92 -10.01 -5.77
N ASP A 122 10.42 -10.37 -6.95
CA ASP A 122 10.51 -9.58 -8.18
C ASP A 122 9.96 -8.16 -8.02
N VAL A 123 8.89 -7.98 -7.24
CA VAL A 123 8.34 -6.65 -6.93
C VAL A 123 9.35 -5.80 -6.16
N VAL A 124 10.07 -6.39 -5.20
CA VAL A 124 11.12 -5.69 -4.45
C VAL A 124 12.23 -5.22 -5.39
N ASP A 125 12.62 -6.07 -6.33
CA ASP A 125 13.68 -5.74 -7.29
C ASP A 125 13.20 -4.69 -8.31
N ASN A 126 11.95 -4.77 -8.76
CA ASN A 126 11.34 -3.74 -9.62
C ASN A 126 11.27 -2.37 -8.92
N LEU A 127 10.93 -2.32 -7.62
CA LEU A 127 10.96 -1.09 -6.84
C LEU A 127 12.37 -0.52 -6.70
N LYS A 128 13.38 -1.37 -6.48
CA LYS A 128 14.80 -0.92 -6.48
C LYS A 128 15.20 -0.33 -7.83
N LEU A 129 14.84 -0.98 -8.94
CA LEU A 129 15.07 -0.47 -10.29
C LEU A 129 14.35 0.86 -10.54
N ALA A 130 13.17 1.04 -9.97
CA ALA A 130 12.43 2.30 -9.99
C ALA A 130 13.05 3.39 -9.08
N GLY A 131 14.14 3.06 -8.37
CA GLY A 131 14.93 3.98 -7.56
C GLY A 131 14.46 4.14 -6.11
N PHE A 132 13.67 3.20 -5.60
CA PHE A 132 13.32 3.13 -4.18
C PHE A 132 14.39 2.40 -3.38
N LEU A 133 14.56 2.85 -2.14
CA LEU A 133 15.39 2.17 -1.16
C LEU A 133 14.48 1.51 -0.12
N GLN A 134 14.67 0.23 0.10
CA GLN A 134 13.96 -0.46 1.17
C GLN A 134 14.51 0.02 2.52
N LEU A 135 13.63 0.54 3.36
CA LEU A 135 14.01 0.92 4.73
C LEU A 135 14.36 -0.33 5.56
N PRO A 136 15.33 -0.22 6.47
CA PRO A 136 15.67 -1.31 7.37
C PRO A 136 14.46 -1.75 8.18
N LEU A 137 14.27 -3.05 8.25
CA LEU A 137 13.21 -3.63 9.05
C LEU A 137 13.66 -3.65 10.51
N LYS A 138 13.00 -2.88 11.37
CA LYS A 138 13.22 -2.94 12.81
C LYS A 138 12.75 -4.28 13.37
N GLN A 139 13.47 -4.80 14.36
CA GLN A 139 12.99 -5.92 15.15
C GLN A 139 11.88 -5.44 16.10
N GLY A 140 10.83 -6.25 16.26
CA GLY A 140 9.71 -5.96 17.14
C GLY A 140 8.63 -5.11 16.48
N TYR A 141 7.79 -4.52 17.32
CA TYR A 141 6.62 -3.76 16.93
C TYR A 141 6.99 -2.28 16.72
N ASP A 142 6.76 -1.74 15.53
CA ASP A 142 6.97 -0.33 15.22
C ASP A 142 5.62 0.36 15.03
N LEU A 143 5.17 1.08 16.05
CA LEU A 143 3.90 1.84 16.02
C LEU A 143 3.88 3.00 15.02
N SER A 144 5.04 3.40 14.50
CA SER A 144 5.14 4.47 13.51
C SER A 144 4.94 3.99 12.07
N LYS A 145 4.76 2.70 11.86
CA LYS A 145 4.62 2.07 10.56
C LYS A 145 3.39 1.16 10.53
N GLU A 146 2.86 0.95 9.34
CA GLU A 146 1.82 -0.03 9.10
C GLU A 146 2.29 -1.45 9.42
N CYS A 147 1.34 -2.33 9.73
CA CYS A 147 1.63 -3.71 10.12
C CYS A 147 2.41 -4.44 9.02
N ARG A 148 3.56 -4.98 9.40
CA ARG A 148 4.43 -5.76 8.52
C ARG A 148 3.91 -7.17 8.25
N PHE A 149 3.20 -7.75 9.21
CA PHE A 149 2.60 -9.07 9.11
C PHE A 149 1.10 -8.92 9.28
N CYS A 150 0.35 -9.51 8.38
CA CYS A 150 -1.10 -9.58 8.44
C CYS A 150 -1.53 -11.03 8.55
N SER A 151 -2.58 -11.28 9.35
CA SER A 151 -3.27 -12.55 9.38
C SER A 151 -4.58 -12.41 8.64
N SER A 152 -4.88 -13.33 7.75
CA SER A 152 -6.13 -13.36 7.01
C SER A 152 -6.91 -14.63 7.30
N ILE A 153 -8.23 -14.52 7.24
CA ILE A 153 -9.15 -15.67 7.32
C ILE A 153 -9.92 -15.69 6.01
N ASP A 154 -9.82 -16.80 5.29
CA ASP A 154 -10.64 -17.00 4.09
C ASP A 154 -12.08 -17.29 4.51
N LEU A 155 -12.99 -16.39 4.15
CA LEU A 155 -14.42 -16.49 4.46
C LEU A 155 -15.22 -17.18 3.36
N ARG A 156 -14.64 -17.40 2.16
CA ARG A 156 -15.34 -17.93 1.00
C ARG A 156 -15.87 -19.35 1.26
N GLY A 157 -17.16 -19.53 1.01
CA GLY A 157 -17.80 -20.83 1.17
C GLY A 157 -17.97 -21.32 2.61
N LYS A 158 -17.74 -20.43 3.61
CA LYS A 158 -17.89 -20.76 5.04
C LYS A 158 -19.06 -20.02 5.65
N THR A 159 -19.77 -20.70 6.52
CA THR A 159 -20.80 -20.11 7.39
C THR A 159 -20.18 -19.38 8.57
N SER A 160 -20.93 -18.47 9.19
CA SER A 160 -20.51 -17.77 10.40
C SER A 160 -20.14 -18.73 11.54
N ASP A 161 -20.87 -19.84 11.67
CA ASP A 161 -20.64 -20.86 12.70
C ASP A 161 -19.33 -21.62 12.45
N GLU A 162 -19.02 -21.97 11.21
CA GLU A 162 -17.75 -22.61 10.85
C GLU A 162 -16.56 -21.71 11.14
N ILE A 163 -16.66 -20.41 10.78
CA ILE A 163 -15.64 -19.41 11.06
C ILE A 163 -15.46 -19.26 12.58
N PHE A 164 -16.56 -19.10 13.33
CA PHE A 164 -16.53 -18.94 14.77
C PHE A 164 -15.93 -20.17 15.48
N ASN A 165 -16.30 -21.39 15.03
CA ASN A 165 -15.78 -22.63 15.60
C ASN A 165 -14.30 -22.87 15.30
N ALA A 166 -13.76 -22.30 14.22
CA ALA A 166 -12.35 -22.36 13.89
C ALA A 166 -11.48 -21.46 14.77
N PHE A 167 -12.04 -20.48 15.47
CA PHE A 167 -11.29 -19.63 16.40
C PHE A 167 -10.81 -20.40 17.65
N SER A 168 -9.72 -19.92 18.23
CA SER A 168 -9.27 -20.40 19.53
C SER A 168 -10.34 -20.18 20.60
N SER A 169 -10.30 -20.96 21.68
CA SER A 169 -11.23 -20.81 22.80
C SER A 169 -11.20 -19.40 23.42
N ALA A 170 -10.01 -18.78 23.47
CA ALA A 170 -9.83 -17.42 23.95
C ALA A 170 -10.52 -16.40 23.02
N THR A 171 -10.34 -16.53 21.71
CA THR A 171 -10.99 -15.66 20.72
C THR A 171 -12.50 -15.80 20.78
N ARG A 172 -13.03 -17.03 20.79
CA ARG A 172 -14.48 -17.28 20.92
C ARG A 172 -15.11 -16.67 22.18
N ARG A 173 -14.37 -16.69 23.29
CA ARG A 173 -14.83 -16.08 24.54
C ARG A 173 -14.90 -14.55 24.43
N ASN A 174 -13.94 -13.93 23.76
CA ASN A 174 -13.87 -12.47 23.61
C ASN A 174 -14.83 -11.92 22.55
N THR A 175 -15.39 -12.79 21.71
CA THR A 175 -16.32 -12.40 20.62
C THR A 175 -17.80 -12.52 21.05
N ARG A 176 -18.09 -13.03 22.22
CA ARG A 176 -19.42 -13.13 22.86
C ARG A 176 -19.68 -11.91 23.73
#